data_2e3d191d5c650457b50ae0f5de7038fe
#
_entry.id   2e3d191d5c650457b50ae0f5de7038fe
#
_cell.length_a   1.000
_cell.length_b   1.000
_cell.length_c   1.000
_cell.angle_alpha   90.00
_cell.angle_beta   90.00
_cell.angle_gamma   90.00
#
_symmetry.space_group_name_H-M   'P 1'
#
loop_
_entity.id
_entity.type
_entity.pdbx_description
1 polymer ?
#
loop_
_entity_poly.entity_id
_entity_poly.type
_entity_poly.pdbx_seq_one_letter_code
_entity_poly.pdbx_strand_id
1 'polypeptide(L)'
;AAAAALVAKAVEIYGRVDILAYVTGTNIPDRALEVLTAETWDMMLDTNLTGAFHCTQAALPAMRAQGTGLIIYVSSGCVQKPDVSGVSYQATKHGMVGLAHGTFQEEKENGVRTCVIFPGLTDTPLVLKRPVPTPPEVVAQALQPQDVADACLFVAALPDRAYVPELVLLPAGLS
;
A
#
# COMPACT_ATOMS: atom_id res chain seq x y z
N ALA A 1 -8.64 -1.19 -17.00
CA ALA A 1 -9.33 -0.04 -17.59
C ALA A 1 -9.39 1.15 -16.62
N ALA A 2 -9.90 1.01 -15.38
CA ALA A 2 -10.09 2.12 -14.43
C ALA A 2 -8.77 2.81 -14.01
N ALA A 3 -7.74 2.05 -13.66
CA ALA A 3 -6.43 2.60 -13.28
C ALA A 3 -5.80 3.45 -14.40
N ALA A 4 -5.86 2.98 -15.65
CA ALA A 4 -5.37 3.73 -16.79
C ALA A 4 -6.17 5.03 -16.99
N ALA A 5 -7.49 5.00 -16.83
CA ALA A 5 -8.33 6.19 -16.93
C ALA A 5 -8.02 7.22 -15.83
N LEU A 6 -7.78 6.77 -14.61
CA LEU A 6 -7.41 7.64 -13.49
C LEU A 6 -6.09 8.38 -13.78
N VAL A 7 -5.06 7.65 -14.21
CA VAL A 7 -3.75 8.24 -14.52
C VAL A 7 -3.84 9.15 -15.74
N ALA A 8 -4.54 8.73 -16.80
CA ALA A 8 -4.76 9.55 -17.98
C ALA A 8 -5.44 10.89 -17.63
N LYS A 9 -6.41 10.86 -16.70
CA LYS A 9 -7.09 12.07 -16.23
C LYS A 9 -6.15 13.01 -15.46
N ALA A 10 -5.25 12.45 -14.64
CA ALA A 10 -4.24 13.25 -13.95
C ALA A 10 -3.28 13.91 -14.94
N VAL A 11 -2.81 13.18 -15.95
CA VAL A 11 -1.94 13.73 -17.01
C VAL A 11 -2.68 14.78 -17.85
N GLU A 12 -3.96 14.56 -18.17
CA GLU A 12 -4.77 15.55 -18.89
C GLU A 12 -4.88 16.88 -18.13
N ILE A 13 -5.08 16.83 -16.80
CA ILE A 13 -5.31 18.02 -15.98
C ILE A 13 -4.00 18.73 -15.61
N TYR A 14 -2.96 17.96 -15.23
CA TYR A 14 -1.74 18.49 -14.63
C TYR A 14 -0.50 18.36 -15.52
N GLY A 15 -0.61 17.67 -16.65
CA GLY A 15 0.50 17.41 -17.57
C GLY A 15 1.53 16.38 -17.07
N ARG A 16 1.38 15.88 -15.84
CA ARG A 16 2.39 15.04 -15.19
C ARG A 16 1.79 14.17 -14.08
N VAL A 17 2.57 13.17 -13.64
CA VAL A 17 2.33 12.36 -12.44
C VAL A 17 3.65 12.25 -11.67
N ASP A 18 3.76 12.96 -10.57
CA ASP A 18 4.97 12.95 -9.73
C ASP A 18 4.96 11.82 -8.71
N ILE A 19 3.79 11.62 -8.09
CA ILE A 19 3.63 10.67 -7.01
C ILE A 19 2.37 9.84 -7.26
N LEU A 20 2.52 8.52 -7.15
CA LEU A 20 1.42 7.58 -7.05
C LEU A 20 1.40 7.02 -5.63
N ALA A 21 0.40 7.36 -4.83
CA ALA A 21 0.18 6.74 -3.52
C ALA A 21 -0.93 5.67 -3.63
N TYR A 22 -0.56 4.41 -3.57
CA TYR A 22 -1.51 3.30 -3.54
C TYR A 22 -1.85 2.93 -2.09
N VAL A 23 -2.95 3.47 -1.61
CA VAL A 23 -3.43 3.31 -0.21
C VAL A 23 -4.61 2.33 -0.15
N THR A 24 -5.15 1.94 -1.32
CA THR A 24 -6.30 1.04 -1.40
C THR A 24 -6.00 -0.32 -0.79
N GLY A 25 -6.93 -0.79 0.03
CA GLY A 25 -6.83 -2.13 0.60
C GLY A 25 -8.08 -2.50 1.38
N THR A 26 -8.38 -3.79 1.43
CA THR A 26 -9.49 -4.34 2.18
C THR A 26 -9.08 -5.62 2.89
N ASN A 27 -9.93 -6.04 3.82
CA ASN A 27 -9.91 -7.37 4.43
C ASN A 27 -11.35 -7.84 4.65
N ILE A 28 -11.52 -9.10 5.00
CA ILE A 28 -12.82 -9.75 5.19
C ILE A 28 -12.92 -10.36 6.60
N PRO A 29 -14.12 -10.51 7.18
CA PRO A 29 -14.32 -11.20 8.45
C PRO A 29 -13.97 -12.69 8.36
N ASP A 30 -14.48 -13.39 7.35
CA ASP A 30 -14.29 -14.83 7.14
C ASP A 30 -12.95 -15.09 6.42
N ARG A 31 -11.85 -14.89 7.17
CA ARG A 31 -10.48 -14.88 6.66
C ARG A 31 -9.64 -16.12 6.98
N ALA A 32 -10.19 -17.05 7.79
CA ALA A 32 -9.54 -18.32 8.09
C ALA A 32 -9.46 -19.19 6.83
N LEU A 33 -8.35 -19.90 6.65
CA LEU A 33 -8.11 -20.69 5.43
C LEU A 33 -9.22 -21.74 5.18
N GLU A 34 -9.82 -22.28 6.23
CA GLU A 34 -10.89 -23.29 6.14
C GLU A 34 -12.21 -22.77 5.58
N VAL A 35 -12.46 -21.44 5.67
CA VAL A 35 -13.70 -20.79 5.18
C VAL A 35 -13.45 -19.86 4.00
N LEU A 36 -12.20 -19.65 3.62
CA LEU A 36 -11.84 -18.77 2.50
C LEU A 36 -12.24 -19.44 1.18
N THR A 37 -13.04 -18.76 0.37
CA THR A 37 -13.42 -19.24 -0.97
C THR A 37 -12.49 -18.69 -2.05
N ALA A 38 -12.50 -19.32 -3.24
CA ALA A 38 -11.76 -18.81 -4.39
C ALA A 38 -12.19 -17.37 -4.75
N GLU A 39 -13.48 -17.09 -4.71
CA GLU A 39 -14.03 -15.77 -5.04
C GLU A 39 -13.54 -14.70 -4.06
N THR A 40 -13.50 -15.00 -2.77
CA THR A 40 -12.99 -14.06 -1.76
C THR A 40 -11.48 -13.91 -1.84
N TRP A 41 -10.76 -14.98 -2.16
CA TRP A 41 -9.33 -14.93 -2.46
C TRP A 41 -9.04 -14.01 -3.65
N ASP A 42 -9.73 -14.22 -4.78
CA ASP A 42 -9.56 -13.43 -5.99
C ASP A 42 -9.90 -11.95 -5.76
N MET A 43 -11.00 -11.66 -5.07
CA MET A 43 -11.37 -10.29 -4.68
C MET A 43 -10.27 -9.61 -3.83
N MET A 44 -9.65 -10.36 -2.90
CA MET A 44 -8.56 -9.82 -2.08
C MET A 44 -7.31 -9.54 -2.92
N LEU A 45 -6.95 -10.43 -3.84
CA LEU A 45 -5.85 -10.21 -4.79
C LEU A 45 -6.14 -9.02 -5.68
N ASP A 46 -7.31 -8.97 -6.28
CA ASP A 46 -7.70 -7.89 -7.20
C ASP A 46 -7.65 -6.53 -6.52
N THR A 47 -8.21 -6.43 -5.31
CA THR A 47 -8.27 -5.15 -4.60
C THR A 47 -6.90 -4.72 -4.08
N ASN A 48 -6.19 -5.62 -3.40
CA ASN A 48 -5.00 -5.22 -2.65
C ASN A 48 -3.71 -5.25 -3.49
N LEU A 49 -3.61 -6.14 -4.49
CA LEU A 49 -2.38 -6.37 -5.24
C LEU A 49 -2.51 -6.07 -6.74
N THR A 50 -3.48 -6.68 -7.44
CA THR A 50 -3.67 -6.46 -8.88
C THR A 50 -3.99 -5.00 -9.19
N GLY A 51 -4.78 -4.36 -8.33
CA GLY A 51 -5.05 -2.91 -8.42
C GLY A 51 -3.78 -2.07 -8.31
N ALA A 52 -2.87 -2.40 -7.39
CA ALA A 52 -1.58 -1.73 -7.25
C ALA A 52 -0.73 -1.89 -8.52
N PHE A 53 -0.64 -3.12 -9.06
CA PHE A 53 0.05 -3.40 -10.31
C PHE A 53 -0.51 -2.55 -11.46
N HIS A 54 -1.81 -2.51 -11.64
CA HIS A 54 -2.42 -1.73 -12.72
C HIS A 54 -2.19 -0.22 -12.58
N CYS A 55 -2.23 0.33 -11.36
CA CYS A 55 -1.93 1.74 -11.14
C CYS A 55 -0.47 2.05 -11.41
N THR A 56 0.45 1.18 -10.97
CA THR A 56 1.88 1.27 -11.24
C THR A 56 2.13 1.27 -12.76
N GLN A 57 1.64 0.24 -13.46
CA GLN A 57 1.82 0.11 -14.91
C GLN A 57 1.29 1.34 -15.68
N ALA A 58 0.18 1.92 -15.22
CA ALA A 58 -0.40 3.10 -15.85
C ALA A 58 0.41 4.38 -15.60
N ALA A 59 1.04 4.53 -14.42
CA ALA A 59 1.81 5.72 -14.07
C ALA A 59 3.21 5.76 -14.70
N LEU A 60 3.84 4.60 -14.89
CA LEU A 60 5.22 4.50 -15.36
C LEU A 60 5.51 5.24 -16.69
N PRO A 61 4.67 5.22 -17.74
CA PRO A 61 4.96 5.95 -18.96
C PRO A 61 5.16 7.46 -18.74
N ALA A 62 4.33 8.09 -17.90
CA ALA A 62 4.46 9.50 -17.56
C ALA A 62 5.71 9.75 -16.72
N MET A 63 5.99 8.94 -15.72
CA MET A 63 7.17 9.06 -14.86
C MET A 63 8.47 8.85 -15.63
N ARG A 64 8.53 7.89 -16.55
CA ARG A 64 9.68 7.67 -17.44
C ARG A 64 9.92 8.89 -18.35
N ALA A 65 8.88 9.46 -18.94
CA ALA A 65 8.98 10.64 -19.77
C ALA A 65 9.47 11.88 -19.00
N GLN A 66 9.16 11.94 -17.71
CA GLN A 66 9.60 13.01 -16.80
C GLN A 66 11.05 12.82 -16.31
N GLY A 67 11.57 11.58 -16.35
CA GLY A 67 12.85 11.21 -15.74
C GLY A 67 12.83 11.21 -14.22
N THR A 68 11.65 11.24 -13.60
CA THR A 68 11.46 11.20 -12.15
C THR A 68 10.05 10.72 -11.80
N GLY A 69 9.93 10.04 -10.66
CA GLY A 69 8.67 9.59 -10.11
C GLY A 69 8.83 8.91 -8.76
N LEU A 70 7.77 8.89 -7.98
CA LEU A 70 7.71 8.18 -6.70
C LEU A 70 6.42 7.38 -6.62
N ILE A 71 6.54 6.08 -6.29
CA ILE A 71 5.38 5.22 -6.03
C ILE A 71 5.43 4.78 -4.57
N ILE A 72 4.41 5.13 -3.80
CA ILE A 72 4.27 4.75 -2.40
C ILE A 72 3.20 3.67 -2.30
N TYR A 73 3.54 2.54 -1.72
CA TYR A 73 2.61 1.44 -1.45
C TYR A 73 2.36 1.34 0.05
N VAL A 74 1.10 1.39 0.47
CA VAL A 74 0.74 1.16 1.87
C VAL A 74 0.42 -0.32 2.06
N SER A 75 1.41 -1.04 2.60
CA SER A 75 1.30 -2.46 2.93
C SER A 75 0.73 -2.65 4.34
N SER A 76 1.41 -3.38 5.21
CA SER A 76 0.96 -3.64 6.59
C SER A 76 2.10 -4.16 7.44
N GLY A 77 2.07 -3.88 8.73
CA GLY A 77 2.98 -4.47 9.72
C GLY A 77 2.93 -6.00 9.81
N CYS A 78 1.85 -6.65 9.31
CA CYS A 78 1.79 -8.12 9.24
C CYS A 78 2.86 -8.75 8.33
N VAL A 79 3.46 -7.97 7.44
CA VAL A 79 4.60 -8.41 6.60
C VAL A 79 5.86 -8.55 7.46
N GLN A 80 6.06 -7.63 8.40
CA GLN A 80 7.22 -7.64 9.30
C GLN A 80 7.05 -8.65 10.45
N LYS A 81 5.82 -8.75 10.97
CA LYS A 81 5.46 -9.68 12.04
C LYS A 81 4.11 -10.31 11.70
N PRO A 82 4.10 -11.57 11.23
CA PRO A 82 2.87 -12.29 10.89
C PRO A 82 1.87 -12.31 12.04
N ASP A 83 0.59 -12.11 11.70
CA ASP A 83 -0.50 -12.04 12.66
C ASP A 83 -1.75 -12.77 12.14
N VAL A 84 -2.88 -12.62 12.83
CA VAL A 84 -4.17 -13.24 12.50
C VAL A 84 -4.97 -12.47 11.43
N SER A 85 -4.32 -11.67 10.59
CA SER A 85 -5.00 -10.90 9.55
C SER A 85 -5.54 -11.74 8.38
N GLY A 86 -5.22 -13.02 8.36
CA GLY A 86 -5.69 -13.98 7.35
C GLY A 86 -4.71 -14.16 6.19
N VAL A 87 -4.72 -15.37 5.61
CA VAL A 87 -3.73 -15.79 4.60
C VAL A 87 -3.82 -14.95 3.32
N SER A 88 -5.03 -14.62 2.84
CA SER A 88 -5.22 -13.81 1.63
C SER A 88 -4.70 -12.37 1.81
N TYR A 89 -4.96 -11.77 2.99
CA TYR A 89 -4.45 -10.45 3.30
C TYR A 89 -2.92 -10.45 3.36
N GLN A 90 -2.33 -11.39 4.09
CA GLN A 90 -0.87 -11.51 4.20
C GLN A 90 -0.23 -11.76 2.83
N ALA A 91 -0.78 -12.67 2.01
CA ALA A 91 -0.29 -12.92 0.66
C ALA A 91 -0.29 -11.65 -0.19
N THR A 92 -1.39 -10.87 -0.17
CA THR A 92 -1.48 -9.62 -0.94
C THR A 92 -0.51 -8.55 -0.45
N LYS A 93 -0.35 -8.40 0.87
CA LYS A 93 0.55 -7.39 1.44
C LYS A 93 2.03 -7.74 1.29
N HIS A 94 2.40 -9.03 1.30
CA HIS A 94 3.74 -9.49 0.92
C HIS A 94 3.98 -9.32 -0.59
N GLY A 95 3.00 -9.68 -1.44
CA GLY A 95 3.08 -9.48 -2.89
C GLY A 95 3.34 -8.02 -3.28
N MET A 96 2.76 -7.08 -2.53
CA MET A 96 2.98 -5.63 -2.74
C MET A 96 4.45 -5.23 -2.51
N VAL A 97 5.16 -5.86 -1.59
CA VAL A 97 6.60 -5.63 -1.37
C VAL A 97 7.40 -6.08 -2.59
N GLY A 98 7.09 -7.29 -3.11
CA GLY A 98 7.71 -7.80 -4.33
C GLY A 98 7.46 -6.89 -5.54
N LEU A 99 6.21 -6.39 -5.69
CA LEU A 99 5.87 -5.43 -6.73
C LEU A 99 6.71 -4.14 -6.60
N ALA A 100 6.81 -3.58 -5.39
CA ALA A 100 7.56 -2.35 -5.16
C ALA A 100 9.06 -2.52 -5.46
N HIS A 101 9.67 -3.57 -4.93
CA HIS A 101 11.11 -3.82 -5.11
C HIS A 101 11.44 -4.15 -6.56
N GLY A 102 10.62 -4.98 -7.23
CA GLY A 102 10.78 -5.29 -8.65
C GLY A 102 10.66 -4.03 -9.51
N THR A 103 9.64 -3.22 -9.27
CA THR A 103 9.46 -1.95 -9.98
C THR A 103 10.67 -1.02 -9.79
N PHE A 104 11.22 -0.89 -8.58
CA PHE A 104 12.43 -0.09 -8.37
C PHE A 104 13.62 -0.61 -9.16
N GLN A 105 13.87 -1.90 -9.16
CA GLN A 105 15.00 -2.47 -9.89
C GLN A 105 14.88 -2.25 -11.40
N GLU A 106 13.69 -2.31 -11.95
CA GLU A 106 13.43 -2.08 -13.38
C GLU A 106 13.49 -0.59 -13.77
N GLU A 107 13.11 0.32 -12.84
CA GLU A 107 12.83 1.71 -13.17
C GLU A 107 13.82 2.73 -12.57
N LYS A 108 14.76 2.33 -11.75
CA LYS A 108 15.70 3.24 -11.08
C LYS A 108 16.53 4.08 -12.06
N GLU A 109 16.89 3.52 -13.21
CA GLU A 109 17.62 4.25 -14.27
C GLU A 109 16.73 5.27 -15.00
N ASN A 110 15.41 5.12 -14.90
CA ASN A 110 14.41 6.06 -15.37
C ASN A 110 14.04 7.13 -14.32
N GLY A 111 14.76 7.15 -13.17
CA GLY A 111 14.53 8.10 -12.08
C GLY A 111 13.27 7.78 -11.22
N VAL A 112 12.69 6.59 -11.37
CA VAL A 112 11.51 6.20 -10.56
C VAL A 112 11.94 5.48 -9.29
N ARG A 113 11.42 5.96 -8.16
CA ARG A 113 11.63 5.39 -6.84
C ARG A 113 10.34 4.75 -6.33
N THR A 114 10.47 3.75 -5.46
CA THR A 114 9.34 3.14 -4.77
C THR A 114 9.56 3.16 -3.26
N CYS A 115 8.48 3.23 -2.49
CA CYS A 115 8.55 3.06 -1.04
C CYS A 115 7.39 2.18 -0.60
N VAL A 116 7.65 1.24 0.32
CA VAL A 116 6.60 0.47 0.99
C VAL A 116 6.48 0.96 2.43
N ILE A 117 5.30 1.41 2.82
CA ILE A 117 5.00 1.77 4.20
C ILE A 117 4.28 0.59 4.86
N PHE A 118 4.71 0.21 6.06
CA PHE A 118 4.14 -0.87 6.86
C PHE A 118 3.48 -0.30 8.12
N PRO A 119 2.23 0.16 8.05
CA PRO A 119 1.53 0.59 9.25
C PRO A 119 1.19 -0.60 10.14
N GLY A 120 1.33 -0.41 11.44
CA GLY A 120 0.71 -1.27 12.45
C GLY A 120 -0.80 -1.06 12.54
N LEU A 121 -1.39 -1.43 13.68
CA LEU A 121 -2.80 -1.19 13.92
C LEU A 121 -3.13 0.30 13.72
N THR A 122 -4.04 0.58 12.80
CA THR A 122 -4.50 1.95 12.49
C THR A 122 -6.01 1.99 12.66
N ASP A 123 -6.52 2.99 13.35
CA ASP A 123 -7.95 3.20 13.59
C ASP A 123 -8.66 3.61 12.31
N THR A 124 -9.25 2.64 11.67
CA THR A 124 -9.99 2.77 10.39
C THR A 124 -11.19 1.84 10.40
N PRO A 125 -12.17 2.03 9.51
CA PRO A 125 -13.27 1.08 9.35
C PRO A 125 -12.84 -0.37 9.10
N LEU A 126 -11.60 -0.60 8.67
CA LEU A 126 -11.05 -1.95 8.47
C LEU A 126 -10.94 -2.74 9.79
N VAL A 127 -10.74 -2.05 10.91
CA VAL A 127 -10.69 -2.67 12.26
C VAL A 127 -12.01 -3.37 12.58
N LEU A 128 -13.14 -2.82 12.13
CA LEU A 128 -14.46 -3.39 12.33
C LEU A 128 -14.71 -4.71 11.59
N LYS A 129 -13.87 -5.02 10.59
CA LYS A 129 -13.93 -6.30 9.84
C LYS A 129 -13.16 -7.43 10.52
N ARG A 130 -12.62 -7.22 11.71
CA ARG A 130 -11.91 -8.29 12.43
C ARG A 130 -12.90 -9.33 12.94
N PRO A 131 -12.61 -10.65 12.83
CA PRO A 131 -13.47 -11.71 13.36
C PRO A 131 -13.70 -11.58 14.86
N VAL A 132 -12.68 -11.16 15.59
CA VAL A 132 -12.76 -10.80 17.01
C VAL A 132 -12.63 -9.29 17.12
N PRO A 133 -13.64 -8.61 17.71
CA PRO A 133 -13.59 -7.18 17.90
C PRO A 133 -12.32 -6.74 18.67
N THR A 134 -11.68 -5.70 18.18
CA THR A 134 -10.53 -5.11 18.88
C THR A 134 -11.03 -4.33 20.08
N PRO A 135 -10.50 -4.58 21.30
CA PRO A 135 -10.93 -3.86 22.50
C PRO A 135 -10.75 -2.34 22.35
N PRO A 136 -11.70 -1.52 22.87
CA PRO A 136 -11.62 -0.06 22.73
C PRO A 136 -10.32 0.55 23.25
N GLU A 137 -9.77 0.02 24.34
CA GLU A 137 -8.50 0.46 24.91
C GLU A 137 -7.28 0.16 24.02
N VAL A 138 -7.38 -0.83 23.15
CA VAL A 138 -6.37 -1.16 22.14
C VAL A 138 -6.53 -0.22 20.94
N VAL A 139 -7.77 0.04 20.51
CA VAL A 139 -8.05 1.00 19.42
C VAL A 139 -7.60 2.41 19.81
N ALA A 140 -7.77 2.79 21.07
CA ALA A 140 -7.33 4.09 21.57
C ALA A 140 -5.79 4.31 21.51
N GLN A 141 -5.02 3.25 21.39
CA GLN A 141 -3.56 3.29 21.23
C GLN A 141 -3.11 3.10 19.77
N ALA A 142 -4.04 2.86 18.85
CA ALA A 142 -3.75 2.65 17.44
C ALA A 142 -3.26 3.94 16.76
N LEU A 143 -2.52 3.77 15.66
CA LEU A 143 -2.23 4.88 14.76
C LEU A 143 -3.53 5.49 14.24
N GLN A 144 -3.50 6.78 13.95
CA GLN A 144 -4.55 7.44 13.20
C GLN A 144 -4.22 7.44 11.69
N PRO A 145 -5.21 7.53 10.80
CA PRO A 145 -4.95 7.66 9.36
C PRO A 145 -4.00 8.80 9.02
N GLN A 146 -4.03 9.89 9.81
CA GLN A 146 -3.14 11.04 9.64
C GLN A 146 -1.67 10.65 9.84
N ASP A 147 -1.35 9.79 10.80
CA ASP A 147 0.04 9.35 11.03
C ASP A 147 0.62 8.64 9.79
N VAL A 148 -0.22 7.85 9.10
CA VAL A 148 0.18 7.18 7.85
C VAL A 148 0.31 8.19 6.71
N ALA A 149 -0.57 9.19 6.64
CA ALA A 149 -0.48 10.25 5.64
C ALA A 149 0.79 11.10 5.85
N ASP A 150 1.15 11.42 7.09
CA ASP A 150 2.36 12.16 7.42
C ASP A 150 3.63 11.36 7.06
N ALA A 151 3.61 10.03 7.24
CA ALA A 151 4.69 9.16 6.78
C ALA A 151 4.82 9.17 5.24
N CYS A 152 3.70 9.14 4.52
CA CYS A 152 3.70 9.30 3.06
C CYS A 152 4.29 10.67 2.66
N LEU A 153 3.88 11.74 3.33
CA LEU A 153 4.37 13.09 3.07
C LEU A 153 5.87 13.22 3.37
N PHE A 154 6.34 12.61 4.46
CA PHE A 154 7.78 12.56 4.76
C PHE A 154 8.57 11.97 3.61
N VAL A 155 8.17 10.80 3.09
CA VAL A 155 8.84 10.15 1.97
C VAL A 155 8.77 11.00 0.70
N ALA A 156 7.61 11.60 0.44
CA ALA A 156 7.35 12.44 -0.73
C ALA A 156 8.18 13.73 -0.75
N ALA A 157 8.47 14.30 0.43
CA ALA A 157 9.24 15.52 0.58
C ALA A 157 10.76 15.33 0.49
N LEU A 158 11.24 14.10 0.45
CA LEU A 158 12.67 13.83 0.33
C LEU A 158 13.19 14.17 -1.08
N PRO A 159 14.43 14.68 -1.18
CA PRO A 159 15.04 14.96 -2.48
C PRO A 159 15.25 13.67 -3.30
N ASP A 160 15.25 13.78 -4.63
CA ASP A 160 15.35 12.64 -5.56
C ASP A 160 16.58 11.73 -5.33
N ARG A 161 17.66 12.26 -4.78
CA ARG A 161 18.85 11.48 -4.40
C ARG A 161 18.65 10.59 -3.17
N ALA A 162 17.56 10.79 -2.39
CA ALA A 162 17.26 9.99 -1.20
C ALA A 162 16.30 8.86 -1.55
N TYR A 163 16.60 7.66 -1.10
CA TYR A 163 15.78 6.48 -1.31
C TYR A 163 15.40 5.83 0.02
N VAL A 164 14.12 5.72 0.26
CA VAL A 164 13.53 5.00 1.41
C VAL A 164 12.77 3.81 0.85
N PRO A 165 13.39 2.62 0.76
CA PRO A 165 12.73 1.43 0.22
C PRO A 165 11.55 0.99 1.07
N GLU A 166 11.68 1.08 2.38
CA GLU A 166 10.72 0.60 3.36
C GLU A 166 10.65 1.55 4.56
N LEU A 167 9.45 1.73 5.10
CA LEU A 167 9.19 2.51 6.31
C LEU A 167 8.20 1.76 7.20
N VAL A 168 8.65 1.40 8.40
CA VAL A 168 7.80 0.75 9.41
C VAL A 168 7.26 1.81 10.35
N LEU A 169 5.94 1.86 10.52
CA LEU A 169 5.25 2.80 11.40
C LEU A 169 4.33 2.01 12.35
N LEU A 170 4.67 1.98 13.63
CA LEU A 170 3.95 1.18 14.62
C LEU A 170 3.39 2.06 15.74
N PRO A 171 2.23 1.69 16.32
CA PRO A 171 1.73 2.37 17.51
C PRO A 171 2.64 2.08 18.70
N ALA A 172 3.22 3.11 19.30
CA ALA A 172 4.24 2.98 20.33
C ALA A 172 3.77 2.17 21.57
N GLY A 173 2.49 2.25 21.90
CA GLY A 173 1.92 1.52 23.04
C GLY A 173 1.59 0.04 22.76
N LEU A 174 1.70 -0.42 21.51
CA LEU A 174 1.33 -1.78 21.09
C LEU A 174 2.50 -2.54 20.41
N SER A 175 3.68 -1.98 20.42
CA SER A 175 4.88 -2.50 19.72
C SER A 175 5.74 -3.37 20.59
#